data_078413a8ac8a3f87aea4339850272174
#
_entry.id   078413a8ac8a3f87aea4339850272174
#
_cell.length_a   1.000
_cell.length_b   1.000
_cell.length_c   1.000
_cell.angle_alpha   90.00
_cell.angle_beta   90.00
_cell.angle_gamma   90.00
#
_symmetry.space_group_name_H-M   'P 1'
#
loop_
_entity.id
_entity.type
_entity.pdbx_description
1 polymer ?
#
loop_
_entity_poly.entity_id
_entity_poly.type
_entity_poly.pdbx_seq_one_letter_code
_entity_poly.pdbx_strand_id
1 'polypeptide(L)'
;MNEFSSKQLYEKAANVRDRVNALNQIQEKQSINIYSIGDADIISIKKKRNKTCIQVFYFRGGQNLGGRYYFPRHEKNEKERNILQSFLGQYYSDKIITKNILINKNIPEKNLLTKALNKKAGYKINIQTPIKGQKKIILKNAEKNAEKEIDKKYNEENINLNFLKKIKSYFKLIKNPKTIEIYDISHTSGEFAVGAMVSFNKSGFIKNNYRKFNISGKFKRKEIISKQDDYSSIHEVLNRRLKKSSTTIPLPDLMIIDGGKGHLNTAFSILKDLNLENKIELISIAKGENRNEGNETFYIKKNQRIKFKINDKTLF
;
A
#
# COMPACT_ATOMS: atom_id res chain seq x y z
N MET A 1 -8.12 21.72 -13.59
CA MET A 1 -8.24 20.27 -13.31
C MET A 1 -9.64 19.75 -13.65
N ASN A 2 -10.69 20.27 -13.02
CA ASN A 2 -12.07 19.82 -13.27
C ASN A 2 -12.53 19.98 -14.73
N GLU A 3 -12.11 21.05 -15.40
CA GLU A 3 -12.40 21.31 -16.82
C GLU A 3 -11.75 20.28 -17.77
N PHE A 4 -10.53 19.84 -17.48
CA PHE A 4 -9.88 18.77 -18.25
C PHE A 4 -10.49 17.40 -17.95
N SER A 5 -10.91 17.18 -16.70
CA SER A 5 -11.61 15.94 -16.33
C SER A 5 -12.98 15.83 -16.99
N SER A 6 -13.75 16.93 -17.10
CA SER A 6 -15.05 16.95 -17.77
C SER A 6 -14.95 16.72 -19.29
N LYS A 7 -13.81 17.13 -19.89
CA LYS A 7 -13.48 16.91 -21.32
C LYS A 7 -12.78 15.55 -21.56
N GLN A 8 -12.75 14.65 -20.57
CA GLN A 8 -12.10 13.32 -20.61
C GLN A 8 -10.58 13.35 -20.93
N LEU A 9 -9.93 14.49 -20.77
CA LEU A 9 -8.47 14.66 -20.96
C LEU A 9 -7.73 14.30 -19.65
N TYR A 10 -7.79 13.05 -19.26
CA TYR A 10 -7.34 12.57 -17.94
C TYR A 10 -5.84 12.78 -17.68
N GLU A 11 -4.97 12.61 -18.69
CA GLU A 11 -3.53 12.89 -18.54
C GLU A 11 -3.25 14.36 -18.25
N LYS A 12 -3.96 15.28 -18.94
CA LYS A 12 -3.83 16.73 -18.68
C LYS A 12 -4.40 17.08 -17.30
N ALA A 13 -5.49 16.45 -16.89
CA ALA A 13 -6.05 16.62 -15.55
C ALA A 13 -5.09 16.11 -14.45
N ALA A 14 -4.43 14.98 -14.68
CA ALA A 14 -3.42 14.42 -13.78
C ALA A 14 -2.20 15.34 -13.66
N ASN A 15 -1.65 15.82 -14.78
CA ASN A 15 -0.53 16.75 -14.78
C ASN A 15 -0.84 18.06 -14.04
N VAL A 16 -2.06 18.60 -14.21
CA VAL A 16 -2.48 19.80 -13.46
C VAL A 16 -2.64 19.51 -11.97
N ARG A 17 -3.21 18.34 -11.61
CA ARG A 17 -3.31 17.89 -10.21
C ARG A 17 -1.93 17.80 -9.55
N ASP A 18 -0.97 17.17 -10.24
CA ASP A 18 0.38 16.94 -9.72
C ASP A 18 1.15 18.28 -9.59
N ARG A 19 0.94 19.22 -10.51
CA ARG A 19 1.44 20.60 -10.39
C ARG A 19 0.83 21.35 -9.21
N VAL A 20 -0.47 21.26 -9.01
CA VAL A 20 -1.16 21.86 -7.85
C VAL A 20 -0.66 21.25 -6.55
N ASN A 21 -0.48 19.94 -6.48
CA ASN A 21 0.08 19.26 -5.31
C ASN A 21 1.52 19.68 -5.03
N ALA A 22 2.36 19.83 -6.07
CA ALA A 22 3.73 20.32 -5.93
C ALA A 22 3.76 21.77 -5.44
N LEU A 23 2.92 22.64 -5.99
CA LEU A 23 2.79 24.04 -5.55
C LEU A 23 2.28 24.14 -4.11
N ASN A 24 1.30 23.37 -3.72
CA ASN A 24 0.82 23.30 -2.34
C ASN A 24 1.92 22.81 -1.37
N GLN A 25 2.72 21.83 -1.76
CA GLN A 25 3.87 21.40 -0.97
C GLN A 25 4.94 22.49 -0.82
N ILE A 26 5.18 23.27 -1.86
CA ILE A 26 6.11 24.42 -1.82
C ILE A 26 5.54 25.52 -0.92
N GLN A 27 4.24 25.82 -1.04
CA GLN A 27 3.56 26.84 -0.25
C GLN A 27 3.45 26.45 1.23
N GLU A 28 3.20 25.19 1.54
CA GLU A 28 3.26 24.64 2.91
C GLU A 28 4.68 24.71 3.49
N LYS A 29 5.72 24.51 2.67
CA LYS A 29 7.12 24.67 3.08
C LYS A 29 7.50 26.11 3.38
N GLN A 30 7.02 27.06 2.58
CA GLN A 30 7.35 28.50 2.75
C GLN A 30 6.64 29.16 3.94
N SER A 31 5.47 28.67 4.33
CA SER A 31 4.66 29.28 5.41
C SER A 31 5.13 28.99 6.83
N ILE A 32 6.16 28.14 7.03
CA ILE A 32 6.59 27.69 8.37
C ILE A 32 8.12 27.75 8.51
N ASN A 33 8.77 28.84 8.11
CA ASN A 33 10.17 29.07 8.46
C ASN A 33 10.24 29.85 9.76
N ILE A 34 10.88 29.30 10.79
CA ILE A 34 11.08 29.95 12.09
C ILE A 34 12.54 29.86 12.46
N TYR A 35 13.28 30.89 12.15
CA TYR A 35 14.72 30.97 12.40
C TYR A 35 15.09 30.76 13.89
N SER A 36 14.20 31.15 14.81
CA SER A 36 14.42 31.00 16.25
C SER A 36 14.40 29.54 16.77
N ILE A 37 13.98 28.56 15.93
CA ILE A 37 13.97 27.15 16.32
C ILE A 37 15.32 26.48 16.08
N GLY A 38 16.12 26.97 15.09
CA GLY A 38 17.37 26.34 14.71
C GLY A 38 17.17 24.91 14.18
N ASP A 39 18.05 24.01 14.59
CA ASP A 39 17.96 22.59 14.25
C ASP A 39 17.02 21.87 15.22
N ALA A 40 15.90 21.37 14.72
CA ALA A 40 14.89 20.68 15.50
C ALA A 40 14.13 19.64 14.68
N ASP A 41 13.72 18.54 15.32
CA ASP A 41 12.69 17.66 14.81
C ASP A 41 11.38 17.95 15.56
N ILE A 42 10.31 18.19 14.81
CA ILE A 42 8.99 18.50 15.35
C ILE A 42 8.07 17.32 15.13
N ILE A 43 7.65 16.69 16.20
CA ILE A 43 6.97 15.40 16.17
C ILE A 43 5.62 15.53 16.85
N SER A 44 4.57 15.34 16.08
CA SER A 44 3.19 15.39 16.58
C SER A 44 2.47 14.09 16.31
N ILE A 45 1.82 13.57 17.35
CA ILE A 45 0.99 12.38 17.28
C ILE A 45 -0.49 12.77 17.29
N LYS A 46 -1.28 12.06 16.52
CA LYS A 46 -2.74 12.09 16.56
C LYS A 46 -3.28 10.68 16.46
N LYS A 47 -4.18 10.32 17.35
CA LYS A 47 -4.97 9.09 17.29
C LYS A 47 -6.42 9.42 17.02
N LYS A 48 -7.03 8.73 16.07
CA LYS A 48 -8.45 8.86 15.75
C LYS A 48 -9.01 7.47 15.49
N ARG A 49 -10.01 7.08 16.29
CA ARG A 49 -10.52 5.70 16.27
C ARG A 49 -9.37 4.70 16.51
N ASN A 50 -9.13 3.78 15.58
CA ASN A 50 -8.10 2.72 15.70
C ASN A 50 -6.81 3.03 14.91
N LYS A 51 -6.65 4.25 14.38
CA LYS A 51 -5.46 4.63 13.63
C LYS A 51 -4.71 5.74 14.36
N THR A 52 -3.40 5.64 14.33
CA THR A 52 -2.49 6.66 14.85
C THR A 52 -1.57 7.09 13.72
N CYS A 53 -1.42 8.39 13.58
CA CYS A 53 -0.45 9.00 12.67
C CYS A 53 0.50 9.89 13.47
N ILE A 54 1.79 9.80 13.15
CA ILE A 54 2.81 10.69 13.67
C ILE A 54 3.39 11.45 12.50
N GLN A 55 3.29 12.78 12.56
CA GLN A 55 3.97 13.68 11.63
C GLN A 55 5.31 14.09 12.24
N VAL A 56 6.37 13.94 11.47
CA VAL A 56 7.70 14.47 11.78
C VAL A 56 8.05 15.53 10.77
N PHE A 57 8.33 16.77 11.23
CA PHE A 57 8.95 17.82 10.41
C PHE A 57 10.43 17.96 10.76
N TYR A 58 11.23 18.23 9.75
CA TYR A 58 12.67 18.42 9.86
C TYR A 58 13.02 19.90 9.71
N PHE A 59 13.47 20.54 10.80
CA PHE A 59 13.98 21.91 10.76
C PHE A 59 15.50 21.92 10.85
N ARG A 60 16.16 22.62 9.94
CA ARG A 60 17.60 22.85 9.94
C ARG A 60 17.86 24.34 9.67
N GLY A 61 18.64 24.97 10.55
CA GLY A 61 18.84 26.41 10.50
C GLY A 61 17.54 27.22 10.55
N GLY A 62 16.49 26.69 11.18
CA GLY A 62 15.16 27.31 11.22
C GLY A 62 14.32 27.15 9.96
N GLN A 63 14.84 26.52 8.91
CA GLN A 63 14.12 26.22 7.68
C GLN A 63 13.42 24.86 7.75
N ASN A 64 12.19 24.78 7.31
CA ASN A 64 11.46 23.51 7.22
C ASN A 64 11.88 22.75 5.94
N LEU A 65 12.62 21.67 6.11
CA LEU A 65 13.03 20.79 5.01
C LEU A 65 11.97 19.76 4.60
N GLY A 66 10.75 19.90 5.09
CA GLY A 66 9.66 18.96 4.85
C GLY A 66 9.47 17.99 6.00
N GLY A 67 8.74 16.92 5.77
CA GLY A 67 8.43 15.95 6.81
C GLY A 67 7.91 14.64 6.27
N ARG A 68 7.67 13.70 7.20
CA ARG A 68 7.14 12.37 6.89
C ARG A 68 6.03 12.00 7.84
N TYR A 69 5.12 11.16 7.35
CA TYR A 69 4.05 10.53 8.13
C TYR A 69 4.43 9.10 8.49
N TYR A 70 4.13 8.71 9.73
CA TYR A 70 4.34 7.37 10.24
C TYR A 70 3.05 6.85 10.84
N PHE A 71 2.76 5.57 10.59
CA PHE A 71 1.59 4.87 11.12
C PHE A 71 2.05 3.70 11.98
N PRO A 72 2.41 3.94 13.25
CA PRO A 72 2.87 2.89 14.13
C PRO A 72 1.76 1.87 14.41
N ARG A 73 2.13 0.59 14.50
CA ARG A 73 1.23 -0.47 14.98
C ARG A 73 1.23 -0.44 16.50
N HIS A 74 0.05 -0.51 17.09
CA HIS A 74 -0.14 -0.49 18.54
C HIS A 74 -1.43 -1.21 18.92
N GLU A 75 -1.61 -1.53 20.18
CA GLU A 75 -2.85 -2.06 20.71
C GLU A 75 -3.98 -1.02 20.65
N LYS A 76 -5.22 -1.50 20.53
CA LYS A 76 -6.39 -0.62 20.34
C LYS A 76 -6.54 0.43 21.44
N ASN A 77 -6.26 0.07 22.68
CA ASN A 77 -6.46 0.93 23.86
C ASN A 77 -5.18 1.68 24.28
N GLU A 78 -4.08 1.54 23.55
CA GLU A 78 -2.81 2.19 23.88
C GLU A 78 -2.96 3.73 23.83
N LYS A 79 -2.41 4.42 24.84
CA LYS A 79 -2.46 5.88 24.93
C LYS A 79 -1.45 6.54 23.99
N GLU A 80 -1.83 7.70 23.39
CA GLU A 80 -0.96 8.45 22.46
C GLU A 80 0.45 8.69 23.04
N ARG A 81 0.56 9.01 24.32
CA ARG A 81 1.83 9.29 24.98
C ARG A 81 2.78 8.09 25.02
N ASN A 82 2.26 6.87 25.20
CA ASN A 82 3.05 5.65 25.20
C ASN A 82 3.49 5.27 23.77
N ILE A 83 2.54 5.40 22.81
CA ILE A 83 2.86 5.19 21.40
C ILE A 83 3.94 6.14 20.93
N LEU A 84 3.86 7.42 21.33
CA LEU A 84 4.87 8.43 20.98
C LEU A 84 6.23 8.10 21.61
N GLN A 85 6.27 7.66 22.86
CA GLN A 85 7.50 7.26 23.53
C GLN A 85 8.19 6.09 22.81
N SER A 86 7.43 5.02 22.52
CA SER A 86 7.93 3.86 21.79
C SER A 86 8.41 4.23 20.40
N PHE A 87 7.65 5.09 19.70
CA PHE A 87 8.05 5.61 18.40
C PHE A 87 9.37 6.36 18.46
N LEU A 88 9.55 7.27 19.41
CA LEU A 88 10.79 8.05 19.55
C LEU A 88 12.01 7.14 19.79
N GLY A 89 11.86 6.12 20.63
CA GLY A 89 12.91 5.13 20.87
C GLY A 89 13.34 4.39 19.61
N GLN A 90 12.36 3.89 18.83
CA GLN A 90 12.61 3.20 17.56
C GLN A 90 13.10 4.16 16.47
N TYR A 91 12.50 5.35 16.39
CA TYR A 91 12.81 6.32 15.34
C TYR A 91 14.26 6.78 15.38
N TYR A 92 14.79 7.01 16.59
CA TYR A 92 16.18 7.42 16.79
C TYR A 92 17.15 6.26 16.96
N SER A 93 16.72 4.99 16.78
CA SER A 93 17.66 3.85 16.77
C SER A 93 18.65 3.93 15.60
N ASP A 94 18.18 4.38 14.42
CA ASP A 94 18.99 4.38 13.20
C ASP A 94 19.15 5.77 12.56
N LYS A 95 18.76 6.85 13.27
CA LYS A 95 18.79 8.22 12.74
C LYS A 95 19.71 9.12 13.55
N ILE A 96 20.23 10.14 12.87
CA ILE A 96 20.93 11.25 13.50
C ILE A 96 19.94 12.02 14.37
N ILE A 97 20.31 12.28 15.62
CA ILE A 97 19.45 12.91 16.60
C ILE A 97 19.74 14.41 16.58
N THR A 98 18.70 15.24 16.50
CA THR A 98 18.83 16.71 16.59
C THR A 98 18.93 17.16 18.04
N LYS A 99 19.59 18.32 18.27
CA LYS A 99 19.69 18.90 19.62
C LYS A 99 18.33 19.20 20.26
N ASN A 100 17.35 19.61 19.43
CA ASN A 100 16.00 19.92 19.91
C ASN A 100 14.98 18.97 19.30
N ILE A 101 14.15 18.37 20.14
CA ILE A 101 13.01 17.53 19.77
C ILE A 101 11.76 18.15 20.38
N LEU A 102 10.83 18.61 19.54
CA LEU A 102 9.57 19.19 20.00
C LEU A 102 8.45 18.15 19.83
N ILE A 103 7.70 17.90 20.88
CA ILE A 103 6.60 16.91 20.88
C ILE A 103 5.31 17.55 21.35
N ASN A 104 4.15 17.10 20.81
CA ASN A 104 2.84 17.66 21.18
C ASN A 104 2.20 17.00 22.41
N LYS A 105 2.71 15.88 22.87
CA LYS A 105 2.22 15.18 24.08
C LYS A 105 3.38 14.88 25.01
N ASN A 106 3.16 15.06 26.30
CA ASN A 106 4.15 14.67 27.29
C ASN A 106 4.23 13.14 27.39
N ILE A 107 5.44 12.59 27.32
CA ILE A 107 5.70 11.15 27.38
C ILE A 107 6.01 10.71 28.81
N PRO A 108 5.65 9.47 29.23
CA PRO A 108 5.81 9.04 30.62
C PRO A 108 7.26 9.09 31.12
N GLU A 109 8.18 8.48 30.38
CA GLU A 109 9.58 8.33 30.79
C GLU A 109 10.53 9.27 30.03
N LYS A 110 10.13 10.54 29.91
CA LYS A 110 10.87 11.57 29.19
C LYS A 110 12.34 11.65 29.61
N ASN A 111 12.60 11.62 30.93
CA ASN A 111 13.94 11.75 31.47
C ASN A 111 14.82 10.56 31.10
N LEU A 112 14.28 9.33 31.17
CA LEU A 112 15.00 8.12 30.81
C LEU A 112 15.34 8.12 29.31
N LEU A 113 14.36 8.42 28.46
CA LEU A 113 14.57 8.52 27.01
C LEU A 113 15.61 9.61 26.68
N THR A 114 15.53 10.78 27.32
CA THR A 114 16.51 11.86 27.10
C THR A 114 17.92 11.43 27.46
N LYS A 115 18.12 10.73 28.60
CA LYS A 115 19.42 10.19 28.99
C LYS A 115 19.95 9.18 27.98
N ALA A 116 19.12 8.27 27.51
CA ALA A 116 19.49 7.27 26.49
C ALA A 116 19.88 7.94 25.15
N LEU A 117 19.13 8.92 24.70
CA LEU A 117 19.43 9.67 23.48
C LEU A 117 20.70 10.52 23.62
N ASN A 118 20.94 11.15 24.77
CA ASN A 118 22.18 11.89 25.05
C ASN A 118 23.41 10.97 24.97
N LYS A 119 23.34 9.79 25.61
CA LYS A 119 24.44 8.80 25.55
C LYS A 119 24.72 8.38 24.11
N LYS A 120 23.66 8.16 23.30
CA LYS A 120 23.82 7.76 21.92
C LYS A 120 24.36 8.88 21.03
N ALA A 121 23.90 10.10 21.20
CA ALA A 121 24.30 11.25 20.39
C ALA A 121 25.66 11.81 20.74
N GLY A 122 26.16 11.59 21.99
CA GLY A 122 27.39 12.20 22.48
C GLY A 122 27.25 13.68 22.88
N TYR A 123 26.02 14.23 22.85
CA TYR A 123 25.72 15.62 23.25
C TYR A 123 24.34 15.74 23.90
N LYS A 124 24.08 16.89 24.54
CA LYS A 124 22.83 17.17 25.24
C LYS A 124 21.67 17.39 24.27
N ILE A 125 20.64 16.60 24.42
CA ILE A 125 19.39 16.67 23.67
C ILE A 125 18.32 17.26 24.57
N ASN A 126 17.48 18.10 23.99
CA ASN A 126 16.39 18.76 24.67
C ASN A 126 15.05 18.34 24.07
N ILE A 127 14.31 17.48 24.79
CA ILE A 127 12.95 17.10 24.44
C ILE A 127 11.99 18.09 25.09
N GLN A 128 11.22 18.84 24.31
CA GLN A 128 10.31 19.86 24.81
C GLN A 128 8.86 19.59 24.40
N THR A 129 7.92 19.96 25.27
CA THR A 129 6.48 19.99 24.98
C THR A 129 5.99 21.42 25.13
N PRO A 130 6.16 22.28 24.09
CA PRO A 130 5.80 23.69 24.17
C PRO A 130 4.32 23.91 24.41
N ILE A 131 3.98 24.83 25.34
CA ILE A 131 2.60 25.15 25.72
C ILE A 131 2.10 26.40 24.98
N LYS A 132 2.99 27.32 24.60
CA LYS A 132 2.68 28.62 23.97
C LYS A 132 3.71 29.00 22.90
N GLY A 133 3.40 30.06 22.16
CA GLY A 133 4.29 30.62 21.14
C GLY A 133 4.36 29.84 19.82
N GLN A 134 5.29 30.26 18.94
CA GLN A 134 5.44 29.69 17.60
C GLN A 134 5.67 28.19 17.57
N LYS A 135 6.48 27.66 18.51
CA LYS A 135 6.73 26.22 18.66
C LYS A 135 5.43 25.41 18.87
N LYS A 136 4.48 25.99 19.64
CA LYS A 136 3.18 25.35 19.85
C LYS A 136 2.32 25.39 18.59
N ILE A 137 2.37 26.49 17.84
CA ILE A 137 1.62 26.61 16.57
C ILE A 137 2.05 25.55 15.57
N ILE A 138 3.37 25.34 15.39
CA ILE A 138 3.87 24.31 14.47
C ILE A 138 3.45 22.90 14.91
N LEU A 139 3.56 22.60 16.20
CA LEU A 139 3.10 21.31 16.72
C LEU A 139 1.61 21.10 16.48
N LYS A 140 0.79 22.14 16.63
CA LYS A 140 -0.66 22.10 16.33
C LYS A 140 -0.91 21.88 14.83
N ASN A 141 -0.11 22.51 13.96
CA ASN A 141 -0.22 22.29 12.52
C ASN A 141 0.19 20.86 12.14
N ALA A 142 1.29 20.35 12.71
CA ALA A 142 1.68 18.95 12.53
C ALA A 142 0.62 17.98 13.04
N GLU A 143 -0.05 18.26 14.15
CA GLU A 143 -1.15 17.45 14.67
C GLU A 143 -2.35 17.46 13.72
N LYS A 144 -2.72 18.63 13.18
CA LYS A 144 -3.80 18.74 12.18
C LYS A 144 -3.47 17.99 10.90
N ASN A 145 -2.22 18.04 10.43
CA ASN A 145 -1.78 17.30 9.25
C ASN A 145 -1.83 15.79 9.50
N ALA A 146 -1.40 15.33 10.67
CA ALA A 146 -1.52 13.92 11.07
C ALA A 146 -3.00 13.47 11.08
N GLU A 147 -3.91 14.33 11.56
CA GLU A 147 -5.35 14.04 11.54
C GLU A 147 -5.91 13.94 10.12
N LYS A 148 -5.58 14.90 9.24
CA LYS A 148 -5.99 14.86 7.83
C LYS A 148 -5.50 13.59 7.13
N GLU A 149 -4.27 13.16 7.43
CA GLU A 149 -3.70 11.95 6.84
C GLU A 149 -4.38 10.68 7.35
N ILE A 150 -4.84 10.65 8.62
CA ILE A 150 -5.69 9.57 9.13
C ILE A 150 -7.02 9.53 8.35
N ASP A 151 -7.68 10.69 8.17
CA ASP A 151 -8.97 10.76 7.46
C ASP A 151 -8.83 10.33 6.01
N LYS A 152 -7.75 10.76 5.32
CA LYS A 152 -7.42 10.30 3.97
C LYS A 152 -7.30 8.79 3.92
N LYS A 153 -6.57 8.18 4.85
CA LYS A 153 -6.38 6.74 4.93
C LYS A 153 -7.67 5.97 5.20
N TYR A 154 -8.60 6.54 6.00
CA TYR A 154 -9.94 5.98 6.18
C TYR A 154 -10.77 6.03 4.91
N ASN A 155 -10.71 7.15 4.18
CA ASN A 155 -11.42 7.30 2.91
C ASN A 155 -10.91 6.31 1.86
N GLU A 156 -9.59 6.16 1.73
CA GLU A 156 -8.97 5.16 0.85
C GLU A 156 -9.42 3.74 1.20
N GLU A 157 -9.42 3.37 2.49
CA GLU A 157 -9.90 2.06 2.93
C GLU A 157 -11.40 1.83 2.62
N ASN A 158 -12.23 2.87 2.78
CA ASN A 158 -13.65 2.77 2.45
C ASN A 158 -13.88 2.60 0.94
N ILE A 159 -13.12 3.32 0.11
CA ILE A 159 -13.14 3.15 -1.35
C ILE A 159 -12.76 1.71 -1.71
N ASN A 160 -11.66 1.20 -1.17
CA ASN A 160 -11.20 -0.15 -1.42
C ASN A 160 -12.20 -1.21 -0.92
N LEU A 161 -12.82 -1.01 0.25
CA LEU A 161 -13.87 -1.90 0.74
C LEU A 161 -15.10 -1.92 -0.18
N ASN A 162 -15.50 -0.76 -0.70
CA ASN A 162 -16.60 -0.67 -1.65
C ASN A 162 -16.24 -1.35 -2.97
N PHE A 163 -15.00 -1.19 -3.45
CA PHE A 163 -14.49 -1.92 -4.60
C PHE A 163 -14.55 -3.44 -4.39
N LEU A 164 -14.07 -3.96 -3.25
CA LEU A 164 -14.13 -5.39 -2.92
C LEU A 164 -15.59 -5.92 -2.86
N LYS A 165 -16.53 -5.11 -2.35
CA LYS A 165 -17.96 -5.45 -2.37
C LYS A 165 -18.53 -5.50 -3.80
N LYS A 166 -18.13 -4.56 -4.66
CA LYS A 166 -18.54 -4.55 -6.07
C LYS A 166 -17.99 -5.77 -6.83
N ILE A 167 -16.73 -6.14 -6.60
CA ILE A 167 -16.13 -7.37 -7.14
C ILE A 167 -17.00 -8.59 -6.79
N LYS A 168 -17.44 -8.71 -5.52
CA LYS A 168 -18.36 -9.80 -5.15
C LYS A 168 -19.61 -9.81 -6.03
N SER A 169 -20.28 -8.68 -6.19
CA SER A 169 -21.55 -8.60 -6.95
C SER A 169 -21.33 -8.87 -8.43
N TYR A 170 -20.28 -8.32 -9.03
CA TYR A 170 -19.98 -8.49 -10.45
C TYR A 170 -19.68 -9.94 -10.83
N PHE A 171 -18.88 -10.60 -10.01
CA PHE A 171 -18.47 -11.99 -10.27
C PHE A 171 -19.31 -13.02 -9.51
N LYS A 172 -20.39 -12.61 -8.83
CA LYS A 172 -21.29 -13.48 -8.06
C LYS A 172 -20.54 -14.39 -7.08
N LEU A 173 -19.50 -13.83 -6.41
CA LEU A 173 -18.70 -14.58 -5.45
C LEU A 173 -19.53 -14.95 -4.21
N ILE A 174 -19.22 -16.06 -3.59
CA ILE A 174 -19.92 -16.55 -2.38
C ILE A 174 -19.72 -15.55 -1.23
N LYS A 175 -18.50 -15.04 -1.03
CA LYS A 175 -18.14 -14.13 0.06
C LYS A 175 -17.51 -12.85 -0.48
N ASN A 176 -17.55 -11.77 0.32
CA ASN A 176 -16.73 -10.58 0.02
C ASN A 176 -15.26 -10.95 0.16
N PRO A 177 -14.44 -10.83 -0.87
CA PRO A 177 -13.01 -11.11 -0.76
C PRO A 177 -12.36 -10.06 0.15
N LYS A 178 -11.56 -10.49 1.10
CA LYS A 178 -10.74 -9.61 1.95
C LYS A 178 -9.39 -9.38 1.32
N THR A 179 -8.87 -10.38 0.62
CA THR A 179 -7.58 -10.34 -0.07
C THR A 179 -7.73 -10.91 -1.47
N ILE A 180 -7.20 -10.17 -2.44
CA ILE A 180 -7.14 -10.57 -3.85
C ILE A 180 -5.68 -10.72 -4.22
N GLU A 181 -5.32 -11.79 -4.93
CA GLU A 181 -4.03 -11.94 -5.60
C GLU A 181 -4.25 -11.94 -7.12
N ILE A 182 -3.41 -11.20 -7.84
CA ILE A 182 -3.46 -11.08 -9.29
C ILE A 182 -2.15 -11.61 -9.85
N TYR A 183 -2.25 -12.45 -10.89
CA TYR A 183 -1.13 -13.14 -11.50
C TYR A 183 -1.03 -12.78 -12.98
N ASP A 184 0.16 -12.37 -13.40
CA ASP A 184 0.54 -12.17 -14.79
C ASP A 184 1.76 -13.03 -15.12
N ILE A 185 1.75 -13.68 -16.28
CA ILE A 185 2.88 -14.44 -16.78
C ILE A 185 3.35 -13.81 -18.06
N SER A 186 4.58 -13.35 -18.04
CA SER A 186 5.23 -12.68 -19.16
C SER A 186 6.40 -13.51 -19.67
N HIS A 187 6.46 -13.68 -20.99
CA HIS A 187 7.59 -14.33 -21.67
C HIS A 187 8.51 -13.25 -22.24
N THR A 188 9.78 -13.31 -21.90
CA THR A 188 10.80 -12.41 -22.44
C THR A 188 11.60 -13.16 -23.47
N SER A 189 11.44 -12.81 -24.77
CA SER A 189 12.29 -13.25 -25.90
C SER A 189 12.63 -14.75 -25.97
N GLY A 190 11.63 -15.62 -25.68
CA GLY A 190 11.72 -17.06 -26.00
C GLY A 190 12.40 -17.98 -24.98
N GLU A 191 13.19 -17.49 -24.02
CA GLU A 191 13.94 -18.40 -23.13
C GLU A 191 13.56 -18.27 -21.64
N PHE A 192 13.07 -17.11 -21.19
CA PHE A 192 12.78 -16.88 -19.79
C PHE A 192 11.34 -16.45 -19.58
N ALA A 193 10.57 -17.28 -18.86
CA ALA A 193 9.24 -16.93 -18.40
C ALA A 193 9.31 -16.41 -16.95
N VAL A 194 8.59 -15.36 -16.69
CA VAL A 194 8.51 -14.74 -15.36
C VAL A 194 7.05 -14.59 -14.96
N GLY A 195 6.70 -15.15 -13.81
CA GLY A 195 5.40 -14.89 -13.17
C GLY A 195 5.49 -13.74 -12.17
N ALA A 196 4.56 -12.81 -12.24
CA ALA A 196 4.38 -11.75 -11.25
C ALA A 196 3.12 -12.01 -10.45
N MET A 197 3.19 -11.75 -9.14
CA MET A 197 2.03 -11.77 -8.25
C MET A 197 1.95 -10.43 -7.50
N VAL A 198 0.81 -9.79 -7.56
CA VAL A 198 0.46 -8.62 -6.75
C VAL A 198 -0.68 -8.97 -5.81
N SER A 199 -0.71 -8.33 -4.65
CA SER A 199 -1.73 -8.57 -3.61
C SER A 199 -2.44 -7.26 -3.26
N PHE A 200 -3.76 -7.34 -3.11
CA PHE A 200 -4.63 -6.21 -2.81
C PHE A 200 -5.60 -6.55 -1.68
N ASN A 201 -5.87 -5.58 -0.81
CA ASN A 201 -6.89 -5.68 0.24
C ASN A 201 -7.53 -4.30 0.53
N LYS A 202 -8.26 -4.19 1.64
CA LYS A 202 -8.86 -2.91 2.08
C LYS A 202 -7.85 -1.76 2.22
N SER A 203 -6.59 -2.04 2.50
CA SER A 203 -5.53 -1.03 2.62
C SER A 203 -4.88 -0.70 1.26
N GLY A 204 -5.39 -1.25 0.16
CA GLY A 204 -4.84 -1.11 -1.18
C GLY A 204 -3.85 -2.22 -1.53
N PHE A 205 -2.93 -1.92 -2.42
CA PHE A 205 -1.90 -2.84 -2.86
C PHE A 205 -0.85 -3.12 -1.77
N ILE A 206 -0.66 -4.39 -1.42
CA ILE A 206 0.26 -4.83 -0.37
C ILE A 206 1.62 -5.15 -0.97
N LYS A 207 2.47 -4.15 -1.15
CA LYS A 207 3.79 -4.30 -1.81
C LYS A 207 4.68 -5.37 -1.18
N ASN A 208 4.62 -5.58 0.14
CA ASN A 208 5.40 -6.60 0.84
C ASN A 208 5.01 -8.04 0.45
N ASN A 209 3.82 -8.22 -0.11
CA ASN A 209 3.33 -9.51 -0.59
C ASN A 209 3.64 -9.75 -2.08
N TYR A 210 4.17 -8.78 -2.79
CA TYR A 210 4.53 -8.95 -4.20
C TYR A 210 5.58 -10.03 -4.36
N ARG A 211 5.42 -10.89 -5.35
CA ARG A 211 6.36 -11.96 -5.66
C ARG A 211 6.66 -11.99 -7.14
N LYS A 212 7.92 -12.22 -7.45
CA LYS A 212 8.41 -12.55 -8.77
C LYS A 212 8.83 -14.01 -8.78
N PHE A 213 8.37 -14.77 -9.73
CA PHE A 213 8.69 -16.19 -9.90
C PHE A 213 9.49 -16.35 -11.19
N ASN A 214 10.76 -16.70 -11.08
CA ASN A 214 11.51 -17.17 -12.22
C ASN A 214 11.03 -18.61 -12.51
N ILE A 215 10.52 -18.81 -13.71
CA ILE A 215 9.93 -20.08 -14.13
C ILE A 215 11.06 -20.95 -14.67
N SER A 216 11.24 -22.13 -14.08
CA SER A 216 12.39 -22.99 -14.36
C SER A 216 12.20 -23.91 -15.56
N GLY A 217 10.98 -24.00 -16.08
CA GLY A 217 10.62 -24.92 -17.16
C GLY A 217 10.73 -26.40 -16.80
N LYS A 218 10.94 -26.74 -15.53
CA LYS A 218 11.10 -28.14 -15.07
C LYS A 218 9.88 -29.03 -15.29
N PHE A 219 8.74 -28.45 -15.62
CA PHE A 219 7.51 -29.15 -15.99
C PHE A 219 7.31 -29.30 -17.49
N LYS A 220 8.35 -29.05 -18.31
CA LYS A 220 8.29 -29.28 -19.76
C LYS A 220 8.17 -30.77 -20.02
N ARG A 221 7.00 -31.24 -20.47
CA ARG A 221 6.91 -32.50 -21.25
C ARG A 221 7.63 -32.22 -22.55
N LYS A 222 8.51 -33.16 -22.93
CA LYS A 222 9.50 -33.04 -24.02
C LYS A 222 8.94 -32.79 -25.43
N GLU A 223 7.65 -32.64 -25.61
CA GLU A 223 7.04 -32.52 -26.96
C GLU A 223 5.96 -31.41 -26.96
N ILE A 224 6.05 -30.53 -27.96
CA ILE A 224 5.13 -29.47 -28.38
C ILE A 224 5.35 -28.10 -27.78
N ILE A 225 6.08 -27.29 -28.55
CA ILE A 225 6.33 -25.84 -28.36
C ILE A 225 5.10 -25.04 -28.79
N SER A 226 4.58 -24.16 -27.96
CA SER A 226 4.04 -22.79 -28.09
C SER A 226 2.84 -22.41 -27.23
N LYS A 227 1.82 -23.25 -27.04
CA LYS A 227 0.68 -22.94 -26.13
C LYS A 227 0.69 -23.71 -24.80
N GLN A 228 1.42 -24.80 -24.72
CA GLN A 228 1.57 -25.60 -23.49
C GLN A 228 2.52 -24.96 -22.48
N ASP A 229 3.42 -24.07 -22.91
CA ASP A 229 4.38 -23.39 -22.03
C ASP A 229 3.69 -22.40 -21.07
N ASP A 230 2.62 -21.73 -21.50
CA ASP A 230 1.87 -20.79 -20.64
C ASP A 230 1.14 -21.50 -19.51
N TYR A 231 0.53 -22.67 -19.78
CA TYR A 231 -0.19 -23.43 -18.77
C TYR A 231 0.75 -24.10 -17.76
N SER A 232 1.91 -24.58 -18.21
CA SER A 232 2.93 -25.14 -17.33
C SER A 232 3.56 -24.06 -16.45
N SER A 233 3.71 -22.86 -16.99
CA SER A 233 4.21 -21.70 -16.26
C SER A 233 3.26 -21.27 -15.13
N ILE A 234 1.96 -21.16 -15.40
CA ILE A 234 0.94 -20.93 -14.39
C ILE A 234 0.92 -22.04 -13.34
N HIS A 235 1.02 -23.28 -13.78
CA HIS A 235 1.07 -24.42 -12.88
C HIS A 235 2.25 -24.31 -11.90
N GLU A 236 3.44 -23.99 -12.39
CA GLU A 236 4.62 -23.82 -11.53
C GLU A 236 4.45 -22.69 -10.53
N VAL A 237 3.99 -21.50 -10.99
CA VAL A 237 3.80 -20.32 -10.15
C VAL A 237 2.81 -20.58 -9.02
N LEU A 238 1.63 -21.09 -9.36
CA LEU A 238 0.56 -21.31 -8.37
C LEU A 238 0.94 -22.41 -7.39
N ASN A 239 1.56 -23.49 -7.84
CA ASN A 239 2.01 -24.59 -6.99
C ASN A 239 3.07 -24.10 -5.97
N ARG A 240 4.04 -23.29 -6.43
CA ARG A 240 5.05 -22.68 -5.55
C ARG A 240 4.45 -21.73 -4.54
N ARG A 241 3.44 -20.93 -4.94
CA ARG A 241 2.76 -19.98 -4.06
C ARG A 241 1.90 -20.71 -3.03
N LEU A 242 1.07 -21.66 -3.45
CA LEU A 242 0.08 -22.28 -2.60
C LEU A 242 0.68 -23.33 -1.64
N LYS A 243 1.70 -24.07 -2.05
CA LYS A 243 2.43 -25.00 -1.17
C LYS A 243 3.20 -24.30 -0.06
N LYS A 244 3.68 -23.06 -0.30
CA LYS A 244 4.40 -22.26 0.70
C LYS A 244 3.50 -21.34 1.53
N SER A 245 2.19 -21.39 1.36
CA SER A 245 1.24 -20.47 2.01
C SER A 245 1.17 -20.60 3.53
N SER A 246 1.66 -21.69 4.09
CA SER A 246 1.51 -21.97 5.52
C SER A 246 2.39 -21.14 6.45
N THR A 247 3.38 -20.38 5.93
CA THR A 247 4.40 -19.80 6.81
C THR A 247 4.51 -18.28 6.81
N THR A 248 4.19 -17.57 5.71
CA THR A 248 4.46 -16.12 5.62
C THR A 248 3.33 -15.26 5.07
N ILE A 249 2.58 -15.73 4.08
CA ILE A 249 1.49 -14.98 3.45
C ILE A 249 0.22 -15.84 3.48
N PRO A 250 -0.87 -15.37 4.13
CA PRO A 250 -2.15 -16.09 4.15
C PRO A 250 -2.68 -16.37 2.73
N LEU A 251 -3.54 -17.40 2.61
CA LEU A 251 -4.23 -17.68 1.35
C LEU A 251 -5.12 -16.49 0.97
N PRO A 252 -5.22 -16.13 -0.33
CA PRO A 252 -6.17 -15.13 -0.80
C PRO A 252 -7.60 -15.69 -0.79
N ASP A 253 -8.59 -14.80 -0.73
CA ASP A 253 -9.99 -15.18 -0.93
C ASP A 253 -10.34 -15.28 -2.42
N LEU A 254 -9.65 -14.48 -3.26
CA LEU A 254 -9.84 -14.44 -4.71
C LEU A 254 -8.49 -14.42 -5.42
N MET A 255 -8.35 -15.25 -6.43
CA MET A 255 -7.23 -15.23 -7.38
C MET A 255 -7.73 -14.77 -8.76
N ILE A 256 -7.02 -13.83 -9.35
CA ILE A 256 -7.28 -13.32 -10.70
C ILE A 256 -6.05 -13.64 -11.56
N ILE A 257 -6.27 -14.26 -12.72
CA ILE A 257 -5.20 -14.69 -13.61
C ILE A 257 -5.34 -13.98 -14.94
N ASP A 258 -4.28 -13.29 -15.39
CA ASP A 258 -4.23 -12.77 -16.77
C ASP A 258 -4.08 -13.96 -17.72
N GLY A 259 -5.14 -14.24 -18.47
CA GLY A 259 -5.23 -15.36 -19.39
C GLY A 259 -6.67 -15.79 -19.67
N GLY A 260 -6.85 -16.64 -20.68
CA GLY A 260 -8.15 -17.14 -21.12
C GLY A 260 -8.64 -18.34 -20.30
N LYS A 261 -9.66 -19.00 -20.85
CA LYS A 261 -10.32 -20.19 -20.29
C LYS A 261 -9.34 -21.33 -19.93
N GLY A 262 -8.29 -21.54 -20.73
CA GLY A 262 -7.30 -22.58 -20.45
C GLY A 262 -6.52 -22.31 -19.17
N HIS A 263 -6.13 -21.06 -18.92
CA HIS A 263 -5.47 -20.64 -17.68
C HIS A 263 -6.35 -20.83 -16.46
N LEU A 264 -7.67 -20.52 -16.58
CA LEU A 264 -8.65 -20.79 -15.54
C LEU A 264 -8.71 -22.28 -15.18
N ASN A 265 -8.79 -23.16 -16.20
CA ASN A 265 -8.89 -24.59 -15.99
C ASN A 265 -7.62 -25.17 -15.35
N THR A 266 -6.44 -24.73 -15.77
CA THR A 266 -5.17 -25.12 -15.16
C THR A 266 -5.10 -24.69 -13.68
N ALA A 267 -5.47 -23.46 -13.38
CA ALA A 267 -5.49 -22.97 -12.02
C ALA A 267 -6.52 -23.71 -11.15
N PHE A 268 -7.69 -24.01 -11.71
CA PHE A 268 -8.72 -24.77 -11.00
C PHE A 268 -8.27 -26.21 -10.66
N SER A 269 -7.58 -26.89 -11.60
CA SER A 269 -6.99 -28.19 -11.36
C SER A 269 -6.03 -28.16 -10.16
N ILE A 270 -5.15 -27.14 -10.10
CA ILE A 270 -4.20 -26.99 -8.99
C ILE A 270 -4.92 -26.76 -7.66
N LEU A 271 -5.95 -25.91 -7.65
CA LEU A 271 -6.73 -25.70 -6.43
C LEU A 271 -7.40 -27.01 -5.96
N LYS A 272 -7.90 -27.82 -6.89
CA LYS A 272 -8.49 -29.13 -6.59
C LYS A 272 -7.46 -30.10 -6.04
N ASP A 273 -6.28 -30.21 -6.66
CA ASP A 273 -5.19 -31.09 -6.20
C ASP A 273 -4.69 -30.73 -4.80
N LEU A 274 -4.84 -29.46 -4.41
CA LEU A 274 -4.47 -28.95 -3.08
C LEU A 274 -5.66 -28.86 -2.10
N ASN A 275 -6.86 -29.30 -2.47
CA ASN A 275 -8.11 -29.17 -1.70
C ASN A 275 -8.43 -27.72 -1.28
N LEU A 276 -8.19 -26.76 -2.18
CA LEU A 276 -8.39 -25.33 -1.97
C LEU A 276 -9.54 -24.73 -2.80
N GLU A 277 -10.20 -25.52 -3.66
CA GLU A 277 -11.25 -25.08 -4.60
C GLU A 277 -12.51 -24.51 -3.92
N ASN A 278 -12.71 -24.80 -2.63
CA ASN A 278 -13.79 -24.26 -1.81
C ASN A 278 -13.35 -23.12 -0.90
N LYS A 279 -12.03 -22.85 -0.83
CA LYS A 279 -11.46 -21.78 0.00
C LYS A 279 -11.11 -20.53 -0.80
N ILE A 280 -10.74 -20.72 -2.07
CA ILE A 280 -10.26 -19.65 -2.96
C ILE A 280 -11.20 -19.55 -4.17
N GLU A 281 -11.75 -18.38 -4.40
CA GLU A 281 -12.46 -18.08 -5.65
C GLU A 281 -11.45 -17.79 -6.76
N LEU A 282 -11.82 -18.10 -8.01
CA LEU A 282 -10.93 -18.00 -9.15
C LEU A 282 -11.61 -17.29 -10.32
N ILE A 283 -10.89 -16.34 -10.92
CA ILE A 283 -11.29 -15.61 -12.12
C ILE A 283 -10.12 -15.59 -13.07
N SER A 284 -10.35 -15.66 -14.37
CA SER A 284 -9.35 -15.31 -15.38
C SER A 284 -9.85 -14.20 -16.30
N ILE A 285 -8.91 -13.41 -16.82
CA ILE A 285 -9.17 -12.24 -17.66
C ILE A 285 -8.48 -12.47 -19.00
N ALA A 286 -9.26 -12.63 -20.06
CA ALA A 286 -8.72 -12.70 -21.42
C ALA A 286 -8.83 -11.32 -22.08
N LYS A 287 -7.73 -10.87 -22.68
CA LYS A 287 -7.70 -9.65 -23.51
C LYS A 287 -8.58 -9.84 -24.74
N GLY A 288 -9.31 -8.78 -25.13
CA GLY A 288 -10.12 -8.78 -26.35
C GLY A 288 -9.27 -8.91 -27.62
N GLU A 289 -9.92 -9.22 -28.74
CA GLU A 289 -9.25 -9.49 -30.04
C GLU A 289 -8.29 -8.38 -30.50
N ASN A 290 -8.60 -7.12 -30.20
CA ASN A 290 -7.77 -5.95 -30.56
C ASN A 290 -6.91 -5.41 -29.42
N ARG A 291 -6.80 -6.10 -28.30
CA ARG A 291 -6.08 -5.64 -27.08
C ARG A 291 -6.47 -4.23 -26.57
N ASN A 292 -7.65 -3.74 -26.98
CA ASN A 292 -8.19 -2.45 -26.51
C ASN A 292 -8.76 -2.61 -25.11
N GLU A 293 -8.46 -1.67 -24.24
CA GLU A 293 -9.04 -1.58 -22.89
C GLU A 293 -10.57 -1.57 -22.96
N GLY A 294 -11.21 -2.31 -22.08
CA GLY A 294 -12.67 -2.39 -21.99
C GLY A 294 -13.32 -3.54 -22.79
N ASN A 295 -12.54 -4.30 -23.57
CA ASN A 295 -13.03 -5.47 -24.33
C ASN A 295 -12.65 -6.81 -23.69
N GLU A 296 -12.22 -6.79 -22.43
CA GLU A 296 -11.80 -7.99 -21.71
C GLU A 296 -12.98 -8.93 -21.49
N THR A 297 -12.68 -10.22 -21.52
CA THR A 297 -13.62 -11.28 -21.20
C THR A 297 -13.17 -11.96 -19.92
N PHE A 298 -14.06 -11.97 -18.93
CA PHE A 298 -13.83 -12.62 -17.65
C PHE A 298 -14.43 -14.03 -17.68
N TYR A 299 -13.69 -15.00 -17.19
CA TYR A 299 -14.14 -16.36 -17.00
C TYR A 299 -14.14 -16.68 -15.51
N ILE A 300 -15.26 -17.24 -15.02
CA ILE A 300 -15.45 -17.66 -13.63
C ILE A 300 -15.75 -19.15 -13.54
N LYS A 301 -15.94 -19.67 -12.31
CA LYS A 301 -16.31 -21.09 -12.07
C LYS A 301 -17.33 -21.62 -13.08
N LYS A 302 -17.18 -22.89 -13.47
CA LYS A 302 -18.01 -23.57 -14.50
C LYS A 302 -17.89 -22.96 -15.91
N ASN A 303 -16.77 -22.30 -16.19
CA ASN A 303 -16.53 -21.66 -17.51
C ASN A 303 -17.59 -20.61 -17.92
N GLN A 304 -18.32 -20.05 -16.98
CA GLN A 304 -19.21 -18.95 -17.27
C GLN A 304 -18.42 -17.74 -17.74
N ARG A 305 -18.92 -17.09 -18.79
CA ARG A 305 -18.29 -15.94 -19.44
C ARG A 305 -19.04 -14.68 -19.06
N ILE A 306 -18.33 -13.66 -18.60
CA ILE A 306 -18.89 -12.36 -18.26
C ILE A 306 -18.16 -11.30 -19.10
N LYS A 307 -18.93 -10.43 -19.75
CA LYS A 307 -18.44 -9.20 -20.40
C LYS A 307 -19.08 -8.00 -19.72
N PHE A 308 -18.28 -6.97 -19.48
CA PHE A 308 -18.76 -5.71 -18.91
C PHE A 308 -18.80 -4.62 -19.97
N LYS A 309 -19.56 -3.56 -19.72
CA LYS A 309 -19.59 -2.39 -20.61
C LYS A 309 -18.27 -1.62 -20.49
N ILE A 310 -17.74 -1.14 -21.60
CA ILE A 310 -16.46 -0.42 -21.75
C ILE A 310 -16.31 0.77 -20.78
N ASN A 311 -17.41 1.33 -20.28
CA ASN A 311 -17.41 2.50 -19.38
C ASN A 311 -17.61 2.14 -17.90
N ASP A 312 -17.41 0.89 -17.48
CA ASP A 312 -17.54 0.52 -16.06
C ASP A 312 -16.31 0.99 -15.28
N LYS A 313 -16.44 2.16 -14.63
CA LYS A 313 -15.38 2.80 -13.80
C LYS A 313 -14.85 1.94 -12.64
N THR A 314 -15.39 0.74 -12.45
CA THR A 314 -14.97 -0.16 -11.37
C THR A 314 -13.97 -1.18 -11.85
N LEU A 315 -14.01 -1.52 -13.13
CA LEU A 315 -13.17 -2.55 -13.74
C LEU A 315 -12.13 -1.98 -14.71
N PHE A 316 -12.33 -0.74 -15.15
CA PHE A 316 -11.45 -0.02 -16.08
C PHE A 316 -11.05 1.34 -15.54
#